data_3013ab1a2f51661c81e78fcd7e55bfa3
#
_entry.id   3013ab1a2f51661c81e78fcd7e55bfa3
#
_cell.length_a   1.000
_cell.length_b   1.000
_cell.length_c   1.000
_cell.angle_alpha   90.00
_cell.angle_beta   90.00
_cell.angle_gamma   90.00
#
_symmetry.space_group_name_H-M   'P 1'
#
loop_
_entity.id
_entity.type
_entity.pdbx_description
1 polymer ?
#
loop_
_entity_poly.entity_id
_entity_poly.type
_entity_poly.pdbx_seq_one_letter_code
_entity_poly.pdbx_strand_id
1 'polypeptide(L)'
;ILKRNPEVVIVDELAHNNVPGSKNKKRYEDIGEILEAGIHVWTAVNIQHLESVRDIVERITGIQVNERVPDAMLREADEVEVIDVSPETLRERIEEGKVYSKDKIERALNQFFRRGNLVALRELAFREVADDIDLRLEKERTELGIEQPTGAHEKILVCIQYGPNAEKLIRRGWRIADRLNAGISILHIYPRNMNEGQKKELEKMRKLAEQFEATFILQEAQSRKVAEQIVEVCEQYQITQII
;
A
#
# COMPACT_ATOMS: atom_id res chain seq x y z
N ILE A 1 12.54 31.58 1.68
CA ILE A 1 12.56 30.69 2.84
C ILE A 1 14.00 30.49 3.28
N LEU A 2 14.87 29.88 2.47
CA LEU A 2 16.26 29.50 2.81
C LEU A 2 17.08 30.66 3.42
N LYS A 3 16.98 31.89 2.84
CA LYS A 3 17.68 33.07 3.37
C LYS A 3 17.19 33.51 4.77
N ARG A 4 15.94 33.23 5.11
CA ARG A 4 15.36 33.55 6.43
C ARG A 4 15.71 32.50 7.47
N ASN A 5 15.99 31.27 7.02
CA ASN A 5 16.32 30.12 7.85
C ASN A 5 15.38 29.93 9.06
N PRO A 6 14.06 29.84 8.85
CA PRO A 6 13.11 29.58 9.95
C PRO A 6 13.30 28.16 10.48
N GLU A 7 12.89 27.92 11.70
CA GLU A 7 12.88 26.58 12.29
C GLU A 7 11.86 25.65 11.60
N VAL A 8 10.65 26.19 11.32
CA VAL A 8 9.53 25.48 10.70
C VAL A 8 8.91 26.29 9.59
N VAL A 9 8.47 25.62 8.54
CA VAL A 9 7.75 26.19 7.41
C VAL A 9 6.49 25.38 7.14
N ILE A 10 5.37 26.08 6.91
CA ILE A 10 4.12 25.45 6.42
C ILE A 10 4.03 25.70 4.92
N VAL A 11 3.93 24.61 4.14
CA VAL A 11 3.79 24.64 2.68
C VAL A 11 2.62 23.77 2.27
N ASP A 12 1.51 24.39 1.90
CA ASP A 12 0.30 23.69 1.46
C ASP A 12 0.40 23.19 0.00
N GLU A 13 -0.50 22.29 -0.38
CA GLU A 13 -0.62 21.72 -1.72
C GLU A 13 0.69 21.10 -2.26
N LEU A 14 1.20 20.08 -1.59
CA LEU A 14 2.44 19.37 -1.94
C LEU A 14 2.55 18.99 -3.43
N ALA A 15 1.43 18.64 -4.07
CA ALA A 15 1.38 18.18 -5.47
C ALA A 15 1.45 19.31 -6.51
N HIS A 16 1.38 20.55 -6.09
CA HIS A 16 1.23 21.70 -7.01
C HIS A 16 2.38 21.79 -8.03
N ASN A 17 1.99 22.15 -9.26
CA ASN A 17 2.98 22.47 -10.32
C ASN A 17 3.41 23.93 -10.21
N ASN A 18 4.68 24.18 -10.07
CA ASN A 18 5.22 25.53 -10.01
C ASN A 18 4.99 26.28 -11.34
N VAL A 19 4.97 27.60 -11.26
CA VAL A 19 4.82 28.43 -12.46
C VAL A 19 5.98 28.23 -13.44
N PRO A 20 5.73 28.33 -14.76
CA PRO A 20 6.79 28.24 -15.75
C PRO A 20 7.93 29.23 -15.48
N GLY A 21 9.16 28.77 -15.55
CA GLY A 21 10.37 29.54 -15.24
C GLY A 21 10.84 29.46 -13.79
N SER A 22 10.13 28.75 -12.91
CA SER A 22 10.63 28.41 -11.57
C SER A 22 11.84 27.49 -11.68
N LYS A 23 12.73 27.50 -10.66
CA LYS A 23 13.89 26.62 -10.53
C LYS A 23 13.44 25.14 -10.59
N ASN A 24 12.46 24.80 -9.76
CA ASN A 24 11.88 23.48 -9.70
C ASN A 24 10.51 23.47 -10.39
N LYS A 25 10.15 22.35 -11.00
CA LYS A 25 8.86 22.20 -11.69
C LYS A 25 7.73 21.87 -10.73
N LYS A 26 8.04 21.28 -9.61
CA LYS A 26 7.11 20.75 -8.62
C LYS A 26 7.38 21.33 -7.24
N ARG A 27 6.31 21.54 -6.47
CA ARG A 27 6.42 22.04 -5.10
C ARG A 27 7.13 21.07 -4.16
N TYR A 28 6.94 19.77 -4.33
CA TYR A 28 7.64 18.78 -3.52
C TYR A 28 9.17 18.82 -3.73
N GLU A 29 9.65 19.23 -4.91
CA GLU A 29 11.09 19.43 -5.16
C GLU A 29 11.63 20.64 -4.37
N ASP A 30 10.84 21.73 -4.27
CA ASP A 30 11.20 22.87 -3.42
C ASP A 30 11.21 22.49 -1.93
N ILE A 31 10.28 21.63 -1.51
CA ILE A 31 10.22 21.10 -0.13
C ILE A 31 11.47 20.27 0.15
N GLY A 32 11.91 19.42 -0.78
CA GLY A 32 13.17 18.67 -0.65
C GLY A 32 14.36 19.59 -0.36
N GLU A 33 14.52 20.70 -1.10
CA GLU A 33 15.61 21.67 -0.84
C GLU A 33 15.49 22.35 0.54
N ILE A 34 14.28 22.58 1.03
CA ILE A 34 14.04 23.16 2.34
C ILE A 34 14.44 22.16 3.45
N LEU A 35 14.08 20.89 3.28
CA LEU A 35 14.45 19.80 4.19
C LEU A 35 15.96 19.56 4.21
N GLU A 36 16.63 19.55 3.04
CA GLU A 36 18.08 19.44 2.92
C GLU A 36 18.83 20.59 3.64
N ALA A 37 18.18 21.74 3.75
CA ALA A 37 18.72 22.88 4.52
C ALA A 37 18.50 22.76 6.03
N GLY A 38 17.92 21.65 6.51
CA GLY A 38 17.65 21.42 7.93
C GLY A 38 16.43 22.15 8.50
N ILE A 39 15.53 22.63 7.64
CA ILE A 39 14.30 23.33 8.03
C ILE A 39 13.16 22.35 8.08
N HIS A 40 12.41 22.30 9.19
CA HIS A 40 11.22 21.45 9.30
C HIS A 40 10.10 21.95 8.40
N VAL A 41 9.42 21.01 7.73
CA VAL A 41 8.29 21.34 6.83
C VAL A 41 7.03 20.61 7.25
N TRP A 42 5.95 21.38 7.39
CA TRP A 42 4.59 20.85 7.48
C TRP A 42 3.90 21.08 6.13
N THR A 43 3.37 20.02 5.56
CA THR A 43 2.73 20.09 4.25
C THR A 43 1.43 19.29 4.26
N ALA A 44 0.56 19.55 3.27
CA ALA A 44 -0.67 18.81 3.07
C ALA A 44 -0.74 18.26 1.65
N VAL A 45 -1.28 17.05 1.54
CA VAL A 45 -1.53 16.38 0.25
C VAL A 45 -2.90 15.71 0.29
N ASN A 46 -3.63 15.77 -0.81
CA ASN A 46 -4.85 15.00 -0.97
C ASN A 46 -4.51 13.65 -1.60
N ILE A 47 -5.19 12.60 -1.17
CA ILE A 47 -4.94 11.22 -1.60
C ILE A 47 -4.87 11.04 -3.13
N GLN A 48 -5.70 11.76 -3.88
CA GLN A 48 -5.75 11.67 -5.35
C GLN A 48 -4.47 12.10 -6.06
N HIS A 49 -3.53 12.70 -5.36
CA HIS A 49 -2.26 13.17 -5.91
C HIS A 49 -1.10 12.17 -5.73
N LEU A 50 -1.25 11.10 -4.96
CA LEU A 50 -0.23 10.06 -4.85
C LEU A 50 -0.13 9.25 -6.15
N GLU A 51 1.09 8.93 -6.57
CA GLU A 51 1.33 8.25 -7.86
C GLU A 51 0.77 6.82 -7.84
N SER A 52 0.90 6.06 -6.74
CA SER A 52 0.42 4.69 -6.57
C SER A 52 -1.07 4.53 -6.78
N VAL A 53 -1.87 5.51 -6.35
CA VAL A 53 -3.35 5.41 -6.38
C VAL A 53 -3.98 5.99 -7.64
N ARG A 54 -3.19 6.46 -8.59
CA ARG A 54 -3.65 7.12 -9.82
C ARG A 54 -4.79 6.39 -10.53
N ASP A 55 -4.56 5.14 -10.87
CA ASP A 55 -5.49 4.34 -11.68
C ASP A 55 -6.77 4.03 -10.90
N ILE A 56 -6.66 3.90 -9.57
CA ILE A 56 -7.78 3.71 -8.68
C ILE A 56 -8.63 4.98 -8.63
N VAL A 57 -8.01 6.14 -8.45
CA VAL A 57 -8.68 7.45 -8.43
C VAL A 57 -9.39 7.73 -9.76
N GLU A 58 -8.73 7.50 -10.89
CA GLU A 58 -9.33 7.68 -12.22
C GLU A 58 -10.54 6.76 -12.42
N ARG A 59 -10.47 5.51 -11.98
CA ARG A 59 -11.58 4.55 -12.01
C ARG A 59 -12.76 4.96 -11.14
N ILE A 60 -12.50 5.49 -9.93
CA ILE A 60 -13.54 5.93 -8.99
C ILE A 60 -14.23 7.20 -9.48
N THR A 61 -13.45 8.18 -9.92
CA THR A 61 -13.94 9.54 -10.19
C THR A 61 -14.28 9.78 -11.65
N GLY A 62 -13.70 9.00 -12.56
CA GLY A 62 -13.72 9.24 -14.00
C GLY A 62 -12.88 10.45 -14.43
N ILE A 63 -12.00 10.96 -13.54
CA ILE A 63 -11.20 12.16 -13.78
C ILE A 63 -9.72 11.83 -13.63
N GLN A 64 -8.94 12.24 -14.64
CA GLN A 64 -7.51 12.12 -14.60
C GLN A 64 -6.89 13.28 -13.82
N VAL A 65 -6.17 12.95 -12.74
CA VAL A 65 -5.44 13.93 -11.93
C VAL A 65 -4.03 14.11 -12.49
N ASN A 66 -3.67 15.33 -12.85
CA ASN A 66 -2.38 15.64 -13.50
C ASN A 66 -1.29 16.03 -12.50
N GLU A 67 -1.65 16.63 -11.39
CA GLU A 67 -0.71 16.98 -10.33
C GLU A 67 -0.44 15.75 -9.47
N ARG A 68 0.82 15.38 -9.30
CA ARG A 68 1.21 14.14 -8.65
C ARG A 68 2.42 14.33 -7.76
N VAL A 69 2.48 13.48 -6.74
CA VAL A 69 3.55 13.39 -5.76
C VAL A 69 4.06 11.94 -5.75
N PRO A 70 5.37 11.72 -5.80
CA PRO A 70 5.93 10.38 -5.58
C PRO A 70 5.60 9.86 -4.18
N ASP A 71 5.26 8.58 -4.05
CA ASP A 71 4.95 7.94 -2.77
C ASP A 71 6.14 7.96 -1.79
N ALA A 72 7.36 8.12 -2.31
CA ALA A 72 8.55 8.33 -1.51
C ALA A 72 8.41 9.50 -0.53
N MET A 73 7.75 10.59 -0.94
CA MET A 73 7.52 11.76 -0.08
C MET A 73 6.68 11.43 1.16
N LEU A 74 5.72 10.49 1.03
CA LEU A 74 4.94 10.00 2.17
C LEU A 74 5.80 9.12 3.09
N ARG A 75 6.60 8.22 2.50
CA ARG A 75 7.48 7.32 3.25
C ARG A 75 8.63 8.03 3.98
N GLU A 76 9.10 9.16 3.43
CA GLU A 76 10.19 9.97 4.01
C GLU A 76 9.70 10.96 5.08
N ALA A 77 8.38 11.17 5.20
CA ALA A 77 7.83 12.02 6.24
C ALA A 77 8.05 11.39 7.63
N ASP A 78 8.42 12.18 8.63
CA ASP A 78 8.58 11.71 10.01
C ASP A 78 7.22 11.32 10.61
N GLU A 79 6.16 12.06 10.27
CA GLU A 79 4.80 11.87 10.77
C GLU A 79 3.79 12.08 9.64
N VAL A 80 2.79 11.21 9.58
CA VAL A 80 1.67 11.28 8.63
C VAL A 80 0.36 11.26 9.42
N GLU A 81 -0.44 12.34 9.28
CA GLU A 81 -1.72 12.47 9.96
C GLU A 81 -2.87 12.55 8.94
N VAL A 82 -3.94 11.78 9.17
CA VAL A 82 -5.16 11.87 8.37
C VAL A 82 -6.08 12.92 8.96
N ILE A 83 -6.28 14.01 8.23
CA ILE A 83 -7.30 15.01 8.56
C ILE A 83 -8.63 14.54 7.97
N ASP A 84 -9.42 13.84 8.79
CA ASP A 84 -10.68 13.26 8.35
C ASP A 84 -11.81 14.28 8.33
N VAL A 85 -12.42 14.45 7.16
CA VAL A 85 -13.61 15.30 6.95
C VAL A 85 -14.70 14.47 6.30
N SER A 86 -15.92 14.50 6.84
CA SER A 86 -17.03 13.76 6.26
C SER A 86 -17.34 14.25 4.83
N PRO A 87 -17.77 13.35 3.93
CA PRO A 87 -18.20 13.74 2.58
C PRO A 87 -19.28 14.84 2.59
N GLU A 88 -20.17 14.78 3.56
CA GLU A 88 -21.26 15.76 3.75
C GLU A 88 -20.69 17.15 4.08
N THR A 89 -19.83 17.23 5.08
CA THR A 89 -19.18 18.51 5.48
C THR A 89 -18.34 19.09 4.35
N LEU A 90 -17.62 18.26 3.58
CA LEU A 90 -16.85 18.75 2.44
C LEU A 90 -17.74 19.31 1.35
N ARG A 91 -18.86 18.66 1.04
CA ARG A 91 -19.84 19.12 0.07
C ARG A 91 -20.48 20.44 0.50
N GLU A 92 -20.87 20.57 1.77
CA GLU A 92 -21.40 21.82 2.35
C GLU A 92 -20.40 22.98 2.17
N ARG A 93 -19.11 22.76 2.47
CA ARG A 93 -18.06 23.79 2.26
C ARG A 93 -17.92 24.22 0.80
N ILE A 94 -18.11 23.28 -0.15
CA ILE A 94 -18.08 23.56 -1.58
C ILE A 94 -19.32 24.37 -1.97
N GLU A 95 -20.52 23.99 -1.50
CA GLU A 95 -21.79 24.69 -1.76
C GLU A 95 -21.78 26.12 -1.22
N GLU A 96 -21.15 26.36 -0.07
CA GLU A 96 -20.94 27.68 0.52
C GLU A 96 -19.92 28.55 -0.25
N GLY A 97 -19.27 28.01 -1.28
CA GLY A 97 -18.26 28.72 -2.08
C GLY A 97 -16.92 28.95 -1.38
N LYS A 98 -16.62 28.14 -0.34
CA LYS A 98 -15.36 28.22 0.41
C LYS A 98 -14.18 27.56 -0.33
N VAL A 99 -14.45 26.74 -1.34
CA VAL A 99 -13.45 25.97 -2.10
C VAL A 99 -13.41 26.38 -3.57
N TYR A 100 -14.58 26.62 -4.16
CA TYR A 100 -14.73 26.98 -5.57
C TYR A 100 -15.55 28.24 -5.76
N SER A 101 -15.30 28.97 -6.88
CA SER A 101 -16.16 30.03 -7.33
C SER A 101 -17.55 29.50 -7.71
N LYS A 102 -18.59 30.35 -7.54
CA LYS A 102 -20.01 29.93 -7.69
C LYS A 102 -20.33 29.29 -9.04
N ASP A 103 -19.69 29.70 -10.12
CA ASP A 103 -19.83 29.15 -11.47
C ASP A 103 -19.32 27.73 -11.63
N LYS A 104 -18.44 27.25 -10.74
CA LYS A 104 -17.82 25.92 -10.79
C LYS A 104 -18.41 24.91 -9.80
N ILE A 105 -19.18 25.39 -8.81
CA ILE A 105 -19.68 24.56 -7.70
C ILE A 105 -20.51 23.39 -8.22
N GLU A 106 -21.53 23.66 -9.04
CA GLU A 106 -22.45 22.62 -9.53
C GLU A 106 -21.71 21.54 -10.30
N ARG A 107 -20.78 21.92 -11.18
CA ARG A 107 -19.96 20.98 -11.92
C ARG A 107 -19.06 20.14 -10.99
N ALA A 108 -18.43 20.77 -10.01
CA ALA A 108 -17.56 20.11 -9.06
C ALA A 108 -18.33 19.04 -8.25
N LEU A 109 -19.50 19.41 -7.70
CA LEU A 109 -20.36 18.53 -6.91
C LEU A 109 -20.93 17.35 -7.72
N ASN A 110 -21.21 17.56 -9.01
CA ASN A 110 -21.78 16.55 -9.91
C ASN A 110 -20.75 15.67 -10.60
N GLN A 111 -19.46 15.99 -10.47
CA GLN A 111 -18.36 15.20 -11.05
C GLN A 111 -17.49 14.59 -9.95
N PHE A 112 -16.38 15.26 -9.60
CA PHE A 112 -15.39 14.72 -8.68
C PHE A 112 -15.95 14.55 -7.27
N PHE A 113 -16.67 15.56 -6.76
CA PHE A 113 -17.18 15.60 -5.38
C PHE A 113 -18.56 14.94 -5.20
N ARG A 114 -18.87 13.94 -6.00
CA ARG A 114 -20.02 13.06 -5.72
C ARG A 114 -19.80 12.34 -4.40
N ARG A 115 -20.86 12.18 -3.61
CA ARG A 115 -20.78 11.52 -2.31
C ARG A 115 -20.06 10.15 -2.39
N GLY A 116 -20.42 9.33 -3.38
CA GLY A 116 -19.79 8.01 -3.58
C GLY A 116 -18.27 8.10 -3.83
N ASN A 117 -17.83 9.06 -4.65
CA ASN A 117 -16.41 9.28 -4.90
C ASN A 117 -15.68 9.68 -3.62
N LEU A 118 -16.25 10.60 -2.85
CA LEU A 118 -15.65 11.07 -1.60
C LEU A 118 -15.54 9.97 -0.54
N VAL A 119 -16.57 9.11 -0.43
CA VAL A 119 -16.52 7.93 0.45
C VAL A 119 -15.37 7.00 0.04
N ALA A 120 -15.24 6.70 -1.25
CA ALA A 120 -14.20 5.82 -1.76
C ALA A 120 -12.78 6.43 -1.63
N LEU A 121 -12.63 7.73 -1.90
CA LEU A 121 -11.35 8.43 -1.71
C LEU A 121 -10.96 8.52 -0.23
N ARG A 122 -11.92 8.69 0.67
CA ARG A 122 -11.69 8.66 2.11
C ARG A 122 -11.21 7.28 2.57
N GLU A 123 -11.88 6.21 2.13
CA GLU A 123 -11.45 4.83 2.40
C GLU A 123 -10.03 4.58 1.88
N LEU A 124 -9.73 5.05 0.66
CA LEU A 124 -8.41 4.92 0.07
C LEU A 124 -7.33 5.63 0.90
N ALA A 125 -7.62 6.84 1.40
CA ALA A 125 -6.69 7.58 2.25
C ALA A 125 -6.37 6.83 3.56
N PHE A 126 -7.36 6.21 4.19
CA PHE A 126 -7.13 5.40 5.39
C PHE A 126 -6.29 4.15 5.11
N ARG A 127 -6.50 3.51 3.95
CA ARG A 127 -5.69 2.36 3.54
C ARG A 127 -4.23 2.73 3.32
N GLU A 128 -3.97 3.79 2.56
CA GLU A 128 -2.60 4.24 2.29
C GLU A 128 -1.83 4.59 3.57
N VAL A 129 -2.50 5.22 4.54
CA VAL A 129 -1.84 5.51 5.83
C VAL A 129 -1.64 4.25 6.67
N ALA A 130 -2.58 3.31 6.65
CA ALA A 130 -2.41 2.02 7.33
C ALA A 130 -1.23 1.24 6.73
N ASP A 131 -1.12 1.18 5.40
CA ASP A 131 -0.01 0.52 4.71
C ASP A 131 1.35 1.19 5.01
N ASP A 132 1.40 2.53 5.10
CA ASP A 132 2.60 3.25 5.50
C ASP A 132 3.02 2.94 6.95
N ILE A 133 2.06 2.89 7.89
CA ILE A 133 2.31 2.52 9.30
C ILE A 133 2.91 1.11 9.37
N ASP A 134 2.35 0.15 8.63
CA ASP A 134 2.83 -1.22 8.64
C ASP A 134 4.25 -1.35 8.07
N LEU A 135 4.56 -0.64 6.99
CA LEU A 135 5.91 -0.57 6.42
C LEU A 135 6.93 0.02 7.41
N ARG A 136 6.56 1.07 8.15
CA ARG A 136 7.41 1.68 9.19
C ARG A 136 7.65 0.73 10.34
N LEU A 137 6.61 0.06 10.83
CA LEU A 137 6.72 -0.96 11.88
C LEU A 137 7.63 -2.12 11.46
N GLU A 138 7.53 -2.57 10.21
CA GLU A 138 8.39 -3.63 9.68
C GLU A 138 9.86 -3.20 9.59
N LYS A 139 10.12 -1.96 9.15
CA LYS A 139 11.45 -1.38 9.10
C LYS A 139 12.06 -1.25 10.50
N GLU A 140 11.33 -0.67 11.45
CA GLU A 140 11.77 -0.51 12.85
C GLU A 140 12.08 -1.86 13.50
N ARG A 141 11.26 -2.87 13.26
CA ARG A 141 11.51 -4.25 13.72
C ARG A 141 12.82 -4.81 13.18
N THR A 142 13.04 -4.64 11.89
CA THR A 142 14.26 -5.12 11.24
C THR A 142 15.49 -4.47 11.84
N GLU A 143 15.43 -3.17 12.10
CA GLU A 143 16.51 -2.40 12.72
C GLU A 143 16.77 -2.80 14.18
N LEU A 144 15.71 -3.13 14.93
CA LEU A 144 15.78 -3.53 16.34
C LEU A 144 16.02 -5.03 16.54
N GLY A 145 16.02 -5.85 15.49
CA GLY A 145 16.18 -7.31 15.55
C GLY A 145 15.02 -8.01 16.29
N ILE A 146 13.81 -7.43 16.26
CA ILE A 146 12.62 -7.99 16.92
C ILE A 146 11.98 -9.01 15.99
N GLU A 147 11.94 -10.28 16.41
CA GLU A 147 11.36 -11.38 15.61
C GLU A 147 9.83 -11.53 15.75
N GLN A 148 9.20 -10.87 16.73
CA GLN A 148 7.75 -10.99 16.96
C GLN A 148 6.91 -10.15 16.01
N PRO A 149 5.72 -10.63 15.55
CA PRO A 149 4.83 -9.87 14.68
C PRO A 149 4.21 -8.68 15.42
N THR A 150 4.29 -7.50 14.81
CA THR A 150 3.69 -6.27 15.35
C THR A 150 2.66 -5.63 14.42
N GLY A 151 2.48 -6.14 13.20
CA GLY A 151 1.52 -5.62 12.24
C GLY A 151 0.13 -6.27 12.36
N ALA A 152 -0.90 -5.53 12.00
CA ALA A 152 -2.29 -6.02 11.91
C ALA A 152 -2.55 -6.86 10.64
N HIS A 153 -1.57 -7.00 9.75
CA HIS A 153 -1.74 -7.74 8.50
C HIS A 153 -1.81 -9.24 8.72
N GLU A 154 -2.88 -9.81 8.19
CA GLU A 154 -3.03 -11.25 8.09
C GLU A 154 -1.99 -11.83 7.12
N LYS A 155 -1.41 -12.99 7.48
CA LYS A 155 -0.51 -13.75 6.61
C LYS A 155 -1.07 -15.15 6.42
N ILE A 156 -1.37 -15.49 5.17
CA ILE A 156 -2.03 -16.74 4.83
C ILE A 156 -1.01 -17.75 4.29
N LEU A 157 -0.98 -18.93 4.89
CA LEU A 157 -0.22 -20.07 4.38
C LEU A 157 -1.13 -21.03 3.64
N VAL A 158 -0.83 -21.31 2.38
CA VAL A 158 -1.49 -22.33 1.58
C VAL A 158 -0.60 -23.56 1.52
N CYS A 159 -1.02 -24.63 2.19
CA CYS A 159 -0.29 -25.90 2.16
C CYS A 159 -0.72 -26.74 0.96
N ILE A 160 0.19 -27.04 0.06
CA ILE A 160 -0.10 -27.79 -1.16
C ILE A 160 0.69 -29.11 -1.22
N GLN A 161 0.09 -30.08 -1.92
CA GLN A 161 0.73 -31.35 -2.29
C GLN A 161 0.68 -31.51 -3.81
N TYR A 162 1.46 -32.45 -4.34
CA TYR A 162 1.32 -32.83 -5.75
C TYR A 162 -0.10 -33.31 -6.05
N GLY A 163 -0.64 -32.90 -7.18
CA GLY A 163 -1.94 -33.35 -7.65
C GLY A 163 -2.86 -32.25 -8.14
N PRO A 164 -4.03 -32.62 -8.69
CA PRO A 164 -4.93 -31.71 -9.44
C PRO A 164 -5.57 -30.62 -8.58
N ASN A 165 -5.45 -30.71 -7.26
CA ASN A 165 -6.04 -29.73 -6.35
C ASN A 165 -5.07 -28.60 -5.97
N ALA A 166 -3.76 -28.74 -6.21
CA ALA A 166 -2.78 -27.74 -5.82
C ALA A 166 -3.08 -26.37 -6.43
N GLU A 167 -3.31 -26.32 -7.76
CA GLU A 167 -3.66 -25.05 -8.42
C GLU A 167 -4.97 -24.43 -7.88
N LYS A 168 -5.96 -25.26 -7.55
CA LYS A 168 -7.22 -24.80 -6.99
C LYS A 168 -7.05 -24.19 -5.60
N LEU A 169 -6.20 -24.81 -4.77
CA LEU A 169 -5.87 -24.30 -3.43
C LEU A 169 -5.11 -22.98 -3.52
N ILE A 170 -4.10 -22.88 -4.39
CA ILE A 170 -3.36 -21.64 -4.62
C ILE A 170 -4.31 -20.50 -5.01
N ARG A 171 -5.16 -20.73 -6.02
CA ARG A 171 -6.14 -19.71 -6.47
C ARG A 171 -7.18 -19.37 -5.39
N ARG A 172 -7.56 -20.33 -4.55
CA ARG A 172 -8.48 -20.09 -3.43
C ARG A 172 -7.80 -19.26 -2.34
N GLY A 173 -6.58 -19.64 -1.96
CA GLY A 173 -5.78 -18.91 -0.99
C GLY A 173 -5.54 -17.47 -1.42
N TRP A 174 -5.16 -17.26 -2.69
CA TRP A 174 -5.00 -15.92 -3.22
C TRP A 174 -6.28 -15.08 -3.12
N ARG A 175 -7.46 -15.62 -3.51
CA ARG A 175 -8.72 -14.88 -3.36
C ARG A 175 -9.07 -14.51 -1.92
N ILE A 176 -8.67 -15.34 -0.96
CA ILE A 176 -8.87 -15.05 0.46
C ILE A 176 -7.89 -13.96 0.90
N ALA A 177 -6.61 -14.10 0.53
CA ALA A 177 -5.58 -13.12 0.81
C ALA A 177 -5.93 -11.73 0.23
N ASP A 178 -6.35 -11.69 -1.04
CA ASP A 178 -6.78 -10.47 -1.73
C ASP A 178 -7.95 -9.77 -1.01
N ARG A 179 -8.94 -10.53 -0.54
CA ARG A 179 -10.09 -9.98 0.21
C ARG A 179 -9.72 -9.43 1.59
N LEU A 180 -8.73 -10.03 2.23
CA LEU A 180 -8.26 -9.66 3.56
C LEU A 180 -7.11 -8.66 3.51
N ASN A 181 -6.67 -8.27 2.32
CA ASN A 181 -5.44 -7.51 2.11
C ASN A 181 -4.25 -8.15 2.85
N ALA A 182 -4.14 -9.49 2.73
CA ALA A 182 -3.21 -10.32 3.47
C ALA A 182 -2.02 -10.75 2.59
N GLY A 183 -0.86 -10.91 3.21
CA GLY A 183 0.27 -11.59 2.57
C GLY A 183 -0.05 -13.07 2.31
N ILE A 184 0.41 -13.62 1.18
CA ILE A 184 0.23 -15.03 0.84
C ILE A 184 1.55 -15.76 0.70
N SER A 185 1.66 -16.90 1.38
CA SER A 185 2.76 -17.85 1.26
C SER A 185 2.23 -19.21 0.85
N ILE A 186 2.96 -19.93 0.01
CA ILE A 186 2.60 -21.25 -0.46
C ILE A 186 3.68 -22.22 -0.01
N LEU A 187 3.30 -23.20 0.82
CA LEU A 187 4.20 -24.21 1.32
C LEU A 187 4.01 -25.53 0.56
N HIS A 188 5.11 -26.06 0.04
CA HIS A 188 5.17 -27.42 -0.48
C HIS A 188 6.27 -28.22 0.24
N ILE A 189 5.86 -29.30 0.93
CA ILE A 189 6.78 -30.23 1.56
C ILE A 189 7.01 -31.38 0.59
N TYR A 190 8.25 -31.53 0.08
CA TYR A 190 8.59 -32.50 -0.95
C TYR A 190 9.40 -33.66 -0.41
N PRO A 191 9.28 -34.86 -1.01
CA PRO A 191 10.09 -36.03 -0.61
C PRO A 191 11.54 -35.84 -1.08
N ARG A 192 12.48 -36.43 -0.34
CA ARG A 192 13.93 -36.36 -0.60
C ARG A 192 14.31 -36.70 -2.05
N ASN A 193 13.60 -37.63 -2.67
CA ASN A 193 13.80 -38.05 -4.06
C ASN A 193 12.58 -37.66 -4.90
N MET A 194 12.69 -36.63 -5.72
CA MET A 194 11.66 -36.24 -6.67
C MET A 194 11.94 -36.84 -8.05
N ASN A 195 10.89 -37.39 -8.68
CA ASN A 195 10.95 -37.80 -10.07
C ASN A 195 10.73 -36.59 -11.02
N GLU A 196 11.01 -36.77 -12.32
CA GLU A 196 10.89 -35.71 -13.32
C GLU A 196 9.46 -35.17 -13.47
N GLY A 197 8.45 -36.01 -13.26
CA GLY A 197 7.04 -35.57 -13.27
C GLY A 197 6.75 -34.58 -12.13
N GLN A 198 7.22 -34.93 -10.94
CA GLN A 198 7.07 -34.09 -9.75
C GLN A 198 7.81 -32.73 -9.88
N LYS A 199 9.01 -32.76 -10.47
CA LYS A 199 9.75 -31.50 -10.74
C LYS A 199 8.99 -30.59 -11.70
N LYS A 200 8.41 -31.15 -12.78
CA LYS A 200 7.60 -30.38 -13.73
C LYS A 200 6.32 -29.81 -13.09
N GLU A 201 5.69 -30.59 -12.22
CA GLU A 201 4.50 -30.12 -11.50
C GLU A 201 4.85 -29.00 -10.51
N LEU A 202 5.95 -29.16 -9.79
CA LEU A 202 6.49 -28.15 -8.88
C LEU A 202 6.75 -26.80 -9.60
N GLU A 203 7.38 -26.87 -10.77
CA GLU A 203 7.67 -25.68 -11.57
C GLU A 203 6.38 -24.97 -12.04
N LYS A 204 5.32 -25.71 -12.36
CA LYS A 204 4.01 -25.11 -12.67
C LYS A 204 3.39 -24.40 -11.47
N MET A 205 3.46 -25.01 -10.29
CA MET A 205 2.97 -24.40 -9.05
C MET A 205 3.74 -23.12 -8.72
N ARG A 206 5.06 -23.14 -8.86
CA ARG A 206 5.93 -22.00 -8.65
C ARG A 206 5.57 -20.83 -9.56
N LYS A 207 5.43 -21.08 -10.87
CA LYS A 207 5.01 -20.05 -11.83
C LYS A 207 3.63 -19.48 -11.51
N LEU A 208 2.72 -20.31 -11.02
CA LEU A 208 1.40 -19.84 -10.62
C LEU A 208 1.49 -18.96 -9.34
N ALA A 209 2.33 -19.34 -8.39
CA ALA A 209 2.60 -18.54 -7.21
C ALA A 209 3.19 -17.17 -7.56
N GLU A 210 4.15 -17.12 -8.47
CA GLU A 210 4.75 -15.89 -8.99
C GLU A 210 3.72 -14.95 -9.64
N GLN A 211 2.71 -15.48 -10.34
CA GLN A 211 1.62 -14.68 -10.90
C GLN A 211 0.76 -13.97 -9.85
N PHE A 212 0.76 -14.48 -8.64
CA PHE A 212 0.01 -13.95 -7.50
C PHE A 212 0.91 -13.23 -6.48
N GLU A 213 2.17 -12.98 -6.84
CA GLU A 213 3.17 -12.37 -5.97
C GLU A 213 3.33 -13.10 -4.62
N ALA A 214 3.02 -14.40 -4.62
CA ALA A 214 3.06 -15.24 -3.43
C ALA A 214 4.50 -15.72 -3.13
N THR A 215 4.87 -15.71 -1.86
CA THR A 215 6.13 -16.34 -1.40
C THR A 215 6.02 -17.86 -1.52
N PHE A 216 6.90 -18.48 -2.32
CA PHE A 216 6.89 -19.92 -2.51
C PHE A 216 7.94 -20.61 -1.64
N ILE A 217 7.48 -21.37 -0.62
CA ILE A 217 8.31 -22.03 0.37
C ILE A 217 8.42 -23.52 0.03
N LEU A 218 9.65 -24.01 -0.12
CA LEU A 218 9.97 -25.40 -0.35
C LEU A 218 10.68 -25.97 0.86
N GLN A 219 10.16 -27.07 1.40
CA GLN A 219 10.75 -27.77 2.52
C GLN A 219 10.89 -29.26 2.23
N GLU A 220 12.06 -29.84 2.50
CA GLU A 220 12.25 -31.27 2.38
C GLU A 220 11.53 -32.01 3.51
N ALA A 221 10.80 -33.07 3.18
CA ALA A 221 10.15 -33.91 4.18
C ALA A 221 11.17 -34.53 5.13
N GLN A 222 11.06 -34.27 6.40
CA GLN A 222 11.92 -34.80 7.45
C GLN A 222 11.29 -36.03 8.08
N SER A 223 12.03 -36.73 8.93
CA SER A 223 11.54 -37.89 9.69
C SER A 223 10.45 -37.56 10.73
N ARG A 224 10.24 -36.29 11.02
CA ARG A 224 9.19 -35.78 11.89
C ARG A 224 7.86 -35.63 11.16
N LYS A 225 6.75 -35.46 11.90
CA LYS A 225 5.42 -35.33 11.32
C LYS A 225 5.32 -34.07 10.46
N VAL A 226 4.64 -34.16 9.32
CA VAL A 226 4.39 -33.01 8.42
C VAL A 226 3.75 -31.82 9.16
N ALA A 227 2.84 -32.09 10.11
CA ALA A 227 2.21 -31.05 10.92
C ALA A 227 3.22 -30.23 11.74
N GLU A 228 4.25 -30.87 12.29
CA GLU A 228 5.29 -30.18 13.04
C GLU A 228 6.12 -29.25 12.13
N GLN A 229 6.39 -29.68 10.89
CA GLN A 229 7.09 -28.86 9.91
C GLN A 229 6.23 -27.65 9.47
N ILE A 230 4.91 -27.84 9.34
CA ILE A 230 3.98 -26.73 9.02
C ILE A 230 3.97 -25.71 10.16
N VAL A 231 3.90 -26.14 11.42
CA VAL A 231 3.92 -25.23 12.59
C VAL A 231 5.21 -24.41 12.62
N GLU A 232 6.38 -25.05 12.38
CA GLU A 232 7.67 -24.35 12.33
C GLU A 232 7.70 -23.26 11.23
N VAL A 233 7.14 -23.58 10.04
CA VAL A 233 7.00 -22.57 8.97
C VAL A 233 6.05 -21.45 9.40
N CYS A 234 4.94 -21.77 10.08
CA CYS A 234 4.03 -20.75 10.58
C CYS A 234 4.70 -19.80 11.56
N GLU A 235 5.51 -20.31 12.48
CA GLU A 235 6.28 -19.51 13.43
C GLU A 235 7.32 -18.64 12.71
N GLN A 236 8.11 -19.25 11.82
CA GLN A 236 9.18 -18.59 11.07
C GLN A 236 8.66 -17.44 10.18
N TYR A 237 7.53 -17.65 9.48
CA TYR A 237 6.96 -16.67 8.56
C TYR A 237 5.82 -15.86 9.17
N GLN A 238 5.53 -16.09 10.47
CA GLN A 238 4.50 -15.36 11.22
C GLN A 238 3.11 -15.48 10.59
N ILE A 239 2.77 -16.70 10.21
CA ILE A 239 1.51 -17.01 9.57
C ILE A 239 0.35 -16.89 10.58
N THR A 240 -0.72 -16.21 10.18
CA THR A 240 -1.92 -16.02 11.00
C THR A 240 -3.05 -16.98 10.62
N GLN A 241 -3.10 -17.45 9.37
CA GLN A 241 -4.11 -18.39 8.88
C GLN A 241 -3.51 -19.46 7.97
N ILE A 242 -4.00 -20.68 8.05
CA ILE A 242 -3.59 -21.81 7.19
C ILE A 242 -4.79 -22.29 6.35
N ILE A 243 -4.54 -22.58 5.07
CA ILE A 243 -5.51 -23.15 4.11
C ILE A 243 -4.98 -24.47 3.54
#